data_b81e0fac12bd4aed85f94679b273f588
#
_entry.id   b81e0fac12bd4aed85f94679b273f588
#
_cell.length_a   1.000
_cell.length_b   1.000
_cell.length_c   1.000
_cell.angle_alpha   90.00
_cell.angle_beta   90.00
_cell.angle_gamma   90.00
#
_symmetry.space_group_name_H-M   'P 1'
#
loop_
_entity.id
_entity.type
_entity.pdbx_description
1 polymer ?
#
loop_
_entity_poly.entity_id
_entity_poly.type
_entity_poly.pdbx_seq_one_letter_code
_entity_poly.pdbx_strand_id
1 'polypeptide(L)'
;MKDATDVISAKDRPNLSSFDWQDPFNFSDQLTEEERMLQESVRSFAQNELQPRILNAYRNATVEPEIFREMGALGLLGITVPEEYGGLGAGYVAYGVVAREVERVDSGYRSMMSVQSSLVMYPIYAYGSEEQRNKYLPGLAEGRLIGCFGLTEADAGSDPAGMKTRAIKTADGYRLTGSKMWISNAPIADVFVVWAKSDAHDGAIRGFILEKGMAGLTAPKIDGKLSLRASVTGEIVLDNVEVSEDALLPNVSGLKGPFGCLNRARYGISWGVMGAAEFCWHAARQYGLDRKQFDRPIAQTQLFQKKLADMQTEIALGLQASLRVGRLLDQAEAAPEMISLIKRNNCGKALDIARLA
;
A
#
# COMPACT_ATOMS: atom_id res chain seq x y z
N MET A 1 -43.27 -35.63 4.55
CA MET A 1 -42.04 -35.62 5.32
C MET A 1 -41.07 -36.53 4.57
N LYS A 2 -40.11 -35.96 3.81
CA LYS A 2 -39.01 -36.68 3.16
C LYS A 2 -37.81 -36.48 4.04
N ASP A 3 -37.24 -37.59 4.51
CA ASP A 3 -36.00 -37.63 5.26
C ASP A 3 -34.86 -37.11 4.37
N ALA A 4 -34.28 -35.97 4.76
CA ALA A 4 -33.07 -35.43 4.17
C ALA A 4 -31.89 -35.79 5.07
N THR A 5 -31.50 -37.07 5.05
CA THR A 5 -30.20 -37.52 5.50
C THR A 5 -29.43 -37.99 4.27
N ASP A 6 -28.98 -37.03 3.45
CA ASP A 6 -27.88 -37.30 2.52
C ASP A 6 -26.61 -37.59 3.34
N VAL A 7 -26.40 -38.88 3.61
CA VAL A 7 -25.17 -39.37 4.23
C VAL A 7 -24.05 -39.22 3.18
N ILE A 8 -23.22 -38.18 3.35
CA ILE A 8 -22.02 -37.99 2.54
C ILE A 8 -21.25 -39.33 2.55
N SER A 9 -21.02 -39.88 1.36
CA SER A 9 -20.26 -41.10 1.19
C SER A 9 -18.90 -41.03 1.87
N ALA A 10 -18.41 -42.11 2.44
CA ALA A 10 -17.09 -42.17 3.06
C ALA A 10 -15.94 -41.80 2.08
N LYS A 11 -16.21 -41.91 0.75
CA LYS A 11 -15.27 -41.50 -0.31
C LYS A 11 -15.25 -40.00 -0.56
N ASP A 12 -16.30 -39.27 -0.17
CA ASP A 12 -16.43 -37.82 -0.36
C ASP A 12 -16.11 -37.04 0.93
N ARG A 13 -15.66 -37.73 1.98
CA ARG A 13 -15.21 -37.04 3.19
C ARG A 13 -13.81 -36.47 2.93
N PRO A 14 -13.62 -35.15 3.14
CA PRO A 14 -12.28 -34.57 3.05
C PRO A 14 -11.34 -35.35 3.99
N ASN A 15 -10.12 -35.58 3.54
CA ASN A 15 -9.09 -36.20 4.37
C ASN A 15 -8.73 -35.24 5.51
N LEU A 16 -9.42 -35.37 6.64
CA LEU A 16 -9.22 -34.53 7.82
C LEU A 16 -7.83 -34.67 8.47
N SER A 17 -6.99 -35.58 7.95
CA SER A 17 -5.62 -35.80 8.43
C SER A 17 -4.58 -34.83 7.84
N SER A 18 -4.94 -34.01 6.84
CA SER A 18 -4.02 -33.12 6.11
C SER A 18 -4.32 -31.64 6.34
N PHE A 19 -4.17 -31.18 7.58
CA PHE A 19 -4.17 -29.73 7.85
C PHE A 19 -2.87 -29.11 7.34
N ASP A 20 -2.98 -28.17 6.39
CA ASP A 20 -1.85 -27.36 5.95
C ASP A 20 -1.71 -26.13 6.86
N TRP A 21 -0.70 -26.19 7.71
CA TRP A 21 -0.40 -25.09 8.63
C TRP A 21 0.17 -23.85 7.92
N GLN A 22 0.62 -23.95 6.65
CA GLN A 22 1.08 -22.83 5.84
C GLN A 22 -0.10 -22.09 5.19
N ASP A 23 -1.20 -22.80 4.95
CA ASP A 23 -2.42 -22.24 4.38
C ASP A 23 -3.68 -22.77 5.10
N PRO A 24 -3.92 -22.34 6.37
CA PRO A 24 -4.91 -22.97 7.27
C PRO A 24 -6.34 -23.01 6.75
N PHE A 25 -6.73 -22.10 5.86
CA PHE A 25 -8.07 -22.00 5.29
C PHE A 25 -8.10 -22.21 3.78
N ASN A 26 -7.09 -22.86 3.23
CA ASN A 26 -6.92 -23.03 1.79
C ASN A 26 -7.13 -21.69 1.06
N PHE A 27 -6.43 -20.67 1.54
CA PHE A 27 -6.52 -19.31 1.01
C PHE A 27 -6.15 -19.27 -0.47
N SER A 28 -5.12 -20.04 -0.86
CA SER A 28 -4.63 -20.10 -2.23
C SER A 28 -5.67 -20.64 -3.21
N ASP A 29 -6.57 -21.54 -2.76
CA ASP A 29 -7.66 -22.07 -3.58
C ASP A 29 -8.74 -21.04 -3.89
N GLN A 30 -8.82 -19.96 -3.10
CA GLN A 30 -9.80 -18.87 -3.27
C GLN A 30 -9.31 -17.78 -4.24
N LEU A 31 -8.06 -17.85 -4.68
CA LEU A 31 -7.48 -16.95 -5.68
C LEU A 31 -7.75 -17.49 -7.09
N THR A 32 -7.91 -16.59 -8.07
CA THR A 32 -7.93 -16.99 -9.49
C THR A 32 -6.55 -17.49 -9.91
N GLU A 33 -6.47 -18.08 -11.10
CA GLU A 33 -5.19 -18.55 -11.64
C GLU A 33 -4.23 -17.37 -11.86
N GLU A 34 -4.73 -16.25 -12.41
CA GLU A 34 -3.94 -15.04 -12.63
C GLU A 34 -3.44 -14.44 -11.30
N GLU A 35 -4.29 -14.41 -10.27
CA GLU A 35 -3.90 -13.91 -8.94
C GLU A 35 -2.82 -14.79 -8.30
N ARG A 36 -2.89 -16.13 -8.47
CA ARG A 36 -1.83 -17.05 -8.00
C ARG A 36 -0.52 -16.88 -8.75
N MET A 37 -0.58 -16.80 -10.09
CA MET A 37 0.61 -16.56 -10.92
C MET A 37 1.28 -15.24 -10.54
N LEU A 38 0.50 -14.18 -10.33
CA LEU A 38 1.00 -12.88 -9.88
C LEU A 38 1.65 -13.01 -8.48
N GLN A 39 0.99 -13.71 -7.54
CA GLN A 39 1.54 -13.95 -6.21
C GLN A 39 2.91 -14.63 -6.26
N GLU A 40 3.04 -15.69 -7.06
CA GLU A 40 4.30 -16.44 -7.19
C GLU A 40 5.42 -15.58 -7.79
N SER A 41 5.09 -14.82 -8.84
CA SER A 41 6.03 -13.90 -9.48
C SER A 41 6.53 -12.82 -8.50
N VAL A 42 5.60 -12.18 -7.78
CA VAL A 42 5.95 -11.13 -6.80
C VAL A 42 6.70 -11.70 -5.62
N ARG A 43 6.32 -12.88 -5.13
CA ARG A 43 7.05 -13.58 -4.05
C ARG A 43 8.48 -13.87 -4.46
N SER A 44 8.68 -14.38 -5.68
CA SER A 44 10.01 -14.64 -6.21
C SER A 44 10.86 -13.36 -6.27
N PHE A 45 10.31 -12.29 -6.83
CA PHE A 45 10.98 -10.99 -6.87
C PHE A 45 11.29 -10.46 -5.47
N ALA A 46 10.31 -10.45 -4.57
CA ALA A 46 10.47 -9.93 -3.23
C ALA A 46 11.55 -10.67 -2.43
N GLN A 47 11.59 -12.00 -2.53
CA GLN A 47 12.55 -12.80 -1.79
C GLN A 47 13.96 -12.78 -2.42
N ASN A 48 14.07 -12.72 -3.74
CA ASN A 48 15.36 -12.80 -4.42
C ASN A 48 16.01 -11.41 -4.61
N GLU A 49 15.22 -10.36 -4.81
CA GLU A 49 15.73 -9.04 -5.13
C GLU A 49 15.57 -8.03 -3.97
N LEU A 50 14.45 -8.03 -3.25
CA LEU A 50 14.21 -7.07 -2.18
C LEU A 50 14.77 -7.52 -0.83
N GLN A 51 14.57 -8.80 -0.46
CA GLN A 51 15.00 -9.35 0.82
C GLN A 51 16.51 -9.21 1.09
N PRO A 52 17.42 -9.43 0.13
CA PRO A 52 18.87 -9.25 0.37
C PRO A 52 19.26 -7.80 0.66
N ARG A 53 18.51 -6.83 0.18
CA ARG A 53 18.83 -5.39 0.29
C ARG A 53 18.31 -4.77 1.59
N ILE A 54 17.21 -5.31 2.16
CA ILE A 54 16.44 -4.61 3.19
C ILE A 54 17.24 -4.33 4.47
N LEU A 55 18.05 -5.26 4.92
CA LEU A 55 18.79 -5.09 6.19
C LEU A 55 19.75 -3.88 6.12
N ASN A 56 20.44 -3.73 5.00
CA ASN A 56 21.32 -2.60 4.75
C ASN A 56 20.54 -1.29 4.57
N ALA A 57 19.48 -1.31 3.75
CA ALA A 57 18.60 -0.18 3.50
C ALA A 57 17.97 0.35 4.81
N TYR A 58 17.47 -0.55 5.65
CA TYR A 58 16.89 -0.18 6.95
C TYR A 58 17.92 0.42 7.91
N ARG A 59 19.11 -0.20 8.05
CA ARG A 59 20.17 0.30 8.95
C ARG A 59 20.65 1.68 8.56
N ASN A 60 20.81 1.94 7.27
CA ASN A 60 21.34 3.19 6.75
C ASN A 60 20.27 4.23 6.40
N ALA A 61 18.97 3.90 6.56
CA ALA A 61 17.84 4.74 6.17
C ALA A 61 17.95 5.22 4.70
N THR A 62 18.26 4.28 3.80
CA THR A 62 18.41 4.51 2.36
C THR A 62 17.31 3.83 1.57
N VAL A 63 17.06 4.34 0.37
CA VAL A 63 16.23 3.72 -0.64
C VAL A 63 16.95 3.81 -1.97
N GLU A 64 16.85 2.74 -2.75
CA GLU A 64 17.38 2.68 -4.10
C GLU A 64 16.23 3.01 -5.07
N PRO A 65 16.28 4.16 -5.80
CA PRO A 65 15.20 4.54 -6.73
C PRO A 65 14.97 3.52 -7.85
N GLU A 66 15.99 2.73 -8.18
CA GLU A 66 15.94 1.65 -9.16
C GLU A 66 14.86 0.62 -8.87
N ILE A 67 14.52 0.41 -7.60
CA ILE A 67 13.44 -0.50 -7.17
C ILE A 67 12.10 -0.14 -7.84
N PHE A 68 11.83 1.15 -8.10
CA PHE A 68 10.62 1.55 -8.83
C PHE A 68 10.60 1.00 -10.25
N ARG A 69 11.74 1.04 -10.95
CA ARG A 69 11.84 0.48 -12.32
C ARG A 69 11.75 -1.05 -12.31
N GLU A 70 12.36 -1.70 -11.32
CA GLU A 70 12.27 -3.15 -11.16
C GLU A 70 10.81 -3.57 -10.90
N MET A 71 10.09 -2.86 -10.02
CA MET A 71 8.67 -3.08 -9.79
C MET A 71 7.82 -2.77 -11.04
N GLY A 72 8.13 -1.69 -11.76
CA GLY A 72 7.45 -1.31 -12.99
C GLY A 72 7.60 -2.36 -14.09
N ALA A 73 8.81 -2.90 -14.28
CA ALA A 73 9.08 -3.96 -15.25
C ALA A 73 8.27 -5.25 -15.00
N LEU A 74 7.83 -5.47 -13.78
CA LEU A 74 6.98 -6.59 -13.37
C LEU A 74 5.48 -6.22 -13.30
N GLY A 75 5.09 -4.99 -13.70
CA GLY A 75 3.71 -4.51 -13.63
C GLY A 75 3.17 -4.30 -12.21
N LEU A 76 4.04 -4.14 -11.20
CA LEU A 76 3.63 -4.00 -9.80
C LEU A 76 3.23 -2.57 -9.43
N LEU A 77 3.41 -1.61 -10.35
CA LEU A 77 2.98 -0.22 -10.19
C LEU A 77 1.72 0.03 -11.02
N GLY A 78 0.67 0.58 -10.38
CA GLY A 78 -0.59 0.84 -11.08
C GLY A 78 -1.40 -0.42 -11.42
N ILE A 79 -1.39 -1.44 -10.57
CA ILE A 79 -2.07 -2.73 -10.80
C ILE A 79 -3.54 -2.56 -11.20
N THR A 80 -4.26 -1.62 -10.58
CA THR A 80 -5.67 -1.34 -10.87
C THR A 80 -5.91 -0.25 -11.92
N VAL A 81 -4.86 0.27 -12.54
CA VAL A 81 -4.92 1.23 -13.65
C VAL A 81 -5.05 0.45 -14.95
N PRO A 82 -5.91 0.88 -15.90
CA PRO A 82 -6.06 0.19 -17.18
C PRO A 82 -4.76 0.07 -17.99
N GLU A 83 -4.68 -0.97 -18.81
CA GLU A 83 -3.52 -1.27 -19.67
C GLU A 83 -3.21 -0.14 -20.66
N GLU A 84 -4.23 0.55 -21.15
CA GLU A 84 -4.08 1.70 -22.08
C GLU A 84 -3.21 2.82 -21.51
N TYR A 85 -3.10 2.91 -20.16
CA TYR A 85 -2.24 3.87 -19.45
C TYR A 85 -1.00 3.21 -18.83
N GLY A 86 -0.68 1.98 -19.23
CA GLY A 86 0.50 1.24 -18.76
C GLY A 86 0.30 0.49 -17.43
N GLY A 87 -0.90 0.47 -16.88
CA GLY A 87 -1.23 -0.36 -15.71
C GLY A 87 -1.45 -1.82 -16.09
N LEU A 88 -1.75 -2.66 -15.09
CA LEU A 88 -2.02 -4.07 -15.30
C LEU A 88 -3.52 -4.37 -15.58
N GLY A 89 -4.42 -3.41 -15.31
CA GLY A 89 -5.86 -3.60 -15.47
C GLY A 89 -6.47 -4.66 -14.54
N ALA A 90 -5.74 -5.07 -13.49
CA ALA A 90 -6.16 -6.13 -12.58
C ALA A 90 -7.03 -5.62 -11.42
N GLY A 91 -7.66 -6.55 -10.69
CA GLY A 91 -8.55 -6.24 -9.58
C GLY A 91 -7.83 -5.87 -8.28
N TYR A 92 -8.64 -5.52 -7.27
CA TYR A 92 -8.15 -5.17 -5.94
C TYR A 92 -7.56 -6.36 -5.19
N VAL A 93 -8.05 -7.60 -5.42
CA VAL A 93 -7.42 -8.78 -4.84
C VAL A 93 -6.00 -8.94 -5.34
N ALA A 94 -5.75 -8.76 -6.63
CA ALA A 94 -4.41 -8.76 -7.22
C ALA A 94 -3.50 -7.71 -6.55
N TYR A 95 -4.00 -6.47 -6.38
CA TYR A 95 -3.28 -5.42 -5.66
C TYR A 95 -2.97 -5.81 -4.20
N GLY A 96 -3.93 -6.45 -3.51
CA GLY A 96 -3.75 -6.94 -2.15
C GLY A 96 -2.66 -8.02 -2.05
N VAL A 97 -2.69 -8.98 -2.94
CA VAL A 97 -1.69 -10.07 -3.03
C VAL A 97 -0.28 -9.51 -3.23
N VAL A 98 -0.12 -8.55 -4.14
CA VAL A 98 1.17 -7.87 -4.35
C VAL A 98 1.63 -7.13 -3.10
N ALA A 99 0.74 -6.38 -2.46
CA ALA A 99 1.05 -5.67 -1.22
C ALA A 99 1.51 -6.63 -0.11
N ARG A 100 0.88 -7.82 0.02
CA ARG A 100 1.25 -8.86 0.99
C ARG A 100 2.67 -9.36 0.77
N GLU A 101 3.03 -9.72 -0.47
CA GLU A 101 4.34 -10.30 -0.74
C GLU A 101 5.48 -9.27 -0.63
N VAL A 102 5.25 -8.02 -1.05
CA VAL A 102 6.23 -6.94 -0.89
C VAL A 102 6.43 -6.58 0.59
N GLU A 103 5.36 -6.47 1.38
CA GLU A 103 5.46 -6.12 2.81
C GLU A 103 5.94 -7.29 3.67
N ARG A 104 5.91 -8.52 3.18
CA ARG A 104 6.62 -9.67 3.79
C ARG A 104 8.11 -9.38 3.92
N VAL A 105 8.68 -8.55 3.06
CA VAL A 105 10.07 -8.06 3.14
C VAL A 105 10.15 -6.84 4.03
N ASP A 106 9.42 -5.76 3.69
CA ASP A 106 9.45 -4.52 4.47
C ASP A 106 8.25 -3.60 4.18
N SER A 107 7.70 -3.01 5.23
CA SER A 107 6.60 -2.05 5.13
C SER A 107 6.98 -0.77 4.37
N GLY A 108 8.26 -0.38 4.36
CA GLY A 108 8.77 0.76 3.58
C GLY A 108 8.65 0.52 2.08
N TYR A 109 9.07 -0.65 1.60
CA TYR A 109 8.96 -1.02 0.18
C TYR A 109 7.50 -1.10 -0.27
N ARG A 110 6.62 -1.71 0.53
CA ARG A 110 5.19 -1.69 0.22
C ARG A 110 4.62 -0.27 0.24
N SER A 111 5.07 0.59 1.16
CA SER A 111 4.63 1.99 1.22
C SER A 111 5.00 2.75 -0.05
N MET A 112 6.23 2.59 -0.57
CA MET A 112 6.68 3.18 -1.83
C MET A 112 5.75 2.79 -2.99
N MET A 113 5.51 1.49 -3.19
CA MET A 113 4.61 0.94 -4.19
C MET A 113 3.18 1.49 -4.04
N SER A 114 2.67 1.53 -2.81
CA SER A 114 1.31 1.99 -2.51
C SER A 114 1.13 3.49 -2.76
N VAL A 115 2.11 4.33 -2.41
CA VAL A 115 2.09 5.76 -2.73
C VAL A 115 2.04 5.96 -4.24
N GLN A 116 2.91 5.29 -4.98
CA GLN A 116 2.93 5.36 -6.45
C GLN A 116 1.57 4.98 -7.05
N SER A 117 1.04 3.81 -6.69
CA SER A 117 -0.18 3.26 -7.31
C SER A 117 -1.46 3.93 -6.83
N SER A 118 -1.65 4.04 -5.49
CA SER A 118 -2.93 4.45 -4.89
C SER A 118 -3.07 5.95 -4.69
N LEU A 119 -1.95 6.66 -4.49
CA LEU A 119 -1.96 8.07 -4.11
C LEU A 119 -1.49 9.01 -5.23
N VAL A 120 -0.79 8.49 -6.25
CA VAL A 120 -0.32 9.27 -7.40
C VAL A 120 -1.01 8.82 -8.68
N MET A 121 -0.86 7.57 -9.09
CA MET A 121 -1.47 7.09 -10.35
C MET A 121 -3.00 7.12 -10.28
N TYR A 122 -3.58 6.66 -9.15
CA TYR A 122 -5.03 6.64 -9.02
C TYR A 122 -5.70 8.02 -9.17
N PRO A 123 -5.28 9.11 -8.47
CA PRO A 123 -5.91 10.41 -8.66
C PRO A 123 -5.70 10.99 -10.06
N ILE A 124 -4.58 10.74 -10.71
CA ILE A 124 -4.35 11.14 -12.11
C ILE A 124 -5.31 10.37 -13.02
N TYR A 125 -5.48 9.07 -12.83
CA TYR A 125 -6.42 8.25 -13.60
C TYR A 125 -7.88 8.68 -13.36
N ALA A 126 -8.29 8.79 -12.09
CA ALA A 126 -9.69 9.00 -11.73
C ALA A 126 -10.15 10.46 -11.91
N TYR A 127 -9.26 11.41 -11.72
CA TYR A 127 -9.60 12.83 -11.64
C TYR A 127 -8.90 13.72 -12.66
N GLY A 128 -7.91 13.19 -13.35
CA GLY A 128 -7.16 13.90 -14.37
C GLY A 128 -7.91 14.07 -15.70
N SER A 129 -7.41 14.96 -16.53
CA SER A 129 -7.78 15.03 -17.95
C SER A 129 -7.11 13.90 -18.73
N GLU A 130 -7.54 13.71 -19.99
CA GLU A 130 -6.93 12.69 -20.86
C GLU A 130 -5.46 13.01 -21.15
N GLU A 131 -5.13 14.29 -21.32
CA GLU A 131 -3.75 14.76 -21.51
C GLU A 131 -2.88 14.45 -20.28
N GLN A 132 -3.41 14.65 -19.06
CA GLN A 132 -2.71 14.32 -17.83
C GLN A 132 -2.48 12.81 -17.69
N ARG A 133 -3.48 11.97 -17.99
CA ARG A 133 -3.35 10.51 -17.99
C ARG A 133 -2.25 10.05 -18.93
N ASN A 134 -2.30 10.48 -20.18
CA ASN A 134 -1.33 10.10 -21.21
C ASN A 134 0.09 10.62 -20.90
N LYS A 135 0.21 11.80 -20.28
CA LYS A 135 1.50 12.39 -19.92
C LYS A 135 2.20 11.65 -18.78
N TYR A 136 1.47 11.28 -17.73
CA TYR A 136 2.10 10.84 -16.48
C TYR A 136 2.00 9.34 -16.23
N LEU A 137 0.85 8.70 -16.52
CA LEU A 137 0.60 7.33 -16.10
C LEU A 137 1.58 6.31 -16.67
N PRO A 138 1.95 6.33 -17.98
CA PRO A 138 2.90 5.35 -18.49
C PRO A 138 4.27 5.42 -17.81
N GLY A 139 4.81 6.64 -17.61
CA GLY A 139 6.09 6.82 -16.94
C GLY A 139 6.07 6.43 -15.45
N LEU A 140 4.93 6.61 -14.77
CA LEU A 140 4.72 6.19 -13.40
C LEU A 140 4.56 4.66 -13.29
N ALA A 141 3.87 4.03 -14.25
CA ALA A 141 3.69 2.57 -14.32
C ALA A 141 5.01 1.84 -14.56
N GLU A 142 5.85 2.37 -15.45
CA GLU A 142 7.19 1.85 -15.71
C GLU A 142 8.21 2.15 -14.59
N GLY A 143 7.84 2.97 -13.59
CA GLY A 143 8.75 3.41 -12.53
C GLY A 143 9.87 4.33 -13.01
N ARG A 144 9.77 4.91 -14.23
CA ARG A 144 10.67 5.96 -14.73
C ARG A 144 10.42 7.29 -14.04
N LEU A 145 9.17 7.56 -13.68
CA LEU A 145 8.74 8.67 -12.88
C LEU A 145 8.35 8.17 -11.49
N ILE A 146 8.79 8.88 -10.47
CA ILE A 146 8.44 8.61 -9.07
C ILE A 146 7.48 9.69 -8.60
N GLY A 147 6.39 9.28 -7.96
CA GLY A 147 5.40 10.21 -7.47
C GLY A 147 5.33 10.30 -5.95
N CYS A 148 4.81 11.44 -5.48
CA CYS A 148 4.46 11.64 -4.08
C CYS A 148 3.09 12.34 -3.93
N PHE A 149 2.54 12.29 -2.70
CA PHE A 149 1.19 12.76 -2.40
C PHE A 149 1.20 13.73 -1.22
N GLY A 150 0.99 15.01 -1.52
CA GLY A 150 1.03 16.11 -0.57
C GLY A 150 -0.36 16.49 -0.06
N LEU A 151 -0.81 15.85 1.03
CA LEU A 151 -2.05 16.20 1.73
C LEU A 151 -1.78 16.76 3.12
N THR A 152 -1.10 16.00 3.98
CA THR A 152 -0.85 16.28 5.39
C THR A 152 0.03 17.51 5.58
N GLU A 153 -0.31 18.37 6.53
CA GLU A 153 0.50 19.49 7.01
C GLU A 153 0.87 19.28 8.49
N ALA A 154 1.84 20.01 8.99
CA ALA A 154 2.27 19.91 10.38
C ALA A 154 1.10 20.10 11.38
N ASP A 155 0.19 21.04 11.08
CA ASP A 155 -0.97 21.36 11.92
C ASP A 155 -2.29 20.74 11.41
N ALA A 156 -2.27 19.98 10.29
CA ALA A 156 -3.47 19.44 9.65
C ALA A 156 -3.22 17.98 9.20
N GLY A 157 -3.14 17.06 10.16
CA GLY A 157 -2.97 15.62 9.94
C GLY A 157 -4.32 14.90 10.00
N SER A 158 -4.89 14.74 11.19
CA SER A 158 -6.18 14.06 11.39
C SER A 158 -7.36 14.84 10.79
N ASP A 159 -7.25 16.16 10.72
CA ASP A 159 -8.20 17.04 10.05
C ASP A 159 -7.55 17.74 8.85
N PRO A 160 -7.52 17.11 7.67
CA PRO A 160 -6.94 17.70 6.47
C PRO A 160 -7.76 18.89 5.94
N ALA A 161 -9.01 19.07 6.35
CA ALA A 161 -9.80 20.26 6.01
C ALA A 161 -9.20 21.55 6.59
N GLY A 162 -8.46 21.43 7.70
CA GLY A 162 -7.72 22.52 8.32
C GLY A 162 -6.47 22.99 7.57
N MET A 163 -6.12 22.36 6.41
CA MET A 163 -4.91 22.73 5.66
C MET A 163 -4.81 24.22 5.37
N LYS A 164 -3.58 24.73 5.38
CA LYS A 164 -3.25 26.14 5.11
C LYS A 164 -2.70 26.36 3.70
N THR A 165 -2.20 25.32 3.03
CA THR A 165 -1.72 25.40 1.63
C THR A 165 -2.82 25.96 0.74
N ARG A 166 -2.49 26.98 -0.05
CA ARG A 166 -3.42 27.71 -0.92
C ARG A 166 -2.94 27.72 -2.36
N ALA A 167 -3.90 27.71 -3.27
CA ALA A 167 -3.73 27.94 -4.70
C ALA A 167 -4.52 29.20 -5.09
N ILE A 168 -3.80 30.27 -5.41
CA ILE A 168 -4.36 31.53 -5.81
C ILE A 168 -4.43 31.61 -7.33
N LYS A 169 -5.58 31.97 -7.91
CA LYS A 169 -5.74 32.12 -9.35
C LYS A 169 -4.87 33.24 -9.89
N THR A 170 -4.17 32.99 -10.99
CA THR A 170 -3.38 33.97 -11.75
C THR A 170 -3.93 34.08 -13.17
N ALA A 171 -3.34 34.92 -14.00
CA ALA A 171 -3.78 35.09 -15.39
C ALA A 171 -3.61 33.82 -16.20
N ASP A 172 -2.51 33.07 -15.94
CA ASP A 172 -2.09 31.90 -16.76
C ASP A 172 -2.29 30.54 -16.01
N GLY A 173 -2.84 30.58 -14.80
CA GLY A 173 -3.03 29.35 -14.00
C GLY A 173 -3.20 29.61 -12.53
N TYR A 174 -2.33 29.05 -11.71
CA TYR A 174 -2.38 29.14 -10.24
C TYR A 174 -1.00 29.38 -9.65
N ARG A 175 -0.96 30.00 -8.47
CA ARG A 175 0.21 30.14 -7.62
C ARG A 175 -0.04 29.40 -6.31
N LEU A 176 0.80 28.39 -6.02
CA LEU A 176 0.68 27.58 -4.81
C LEU A 176 1.68 28.04 -3.75
N THR A 177 1.19 28.18 -2.51
CA THR A 177 2.00 28.55 -1.35
C THR A 177 1.59 27.73 -0.12
N GLY A 178 2.58 27.17 0.60
CA GLY A 178 2.35 26.37 1.79
C GLY A 178 3.42 25.28 1.97
N SER A 179 3.12 24.31 2.83
CA SER A 179 4.02 23.17 3.04
C SER A 179 3.24 21.90 3.36
N LYS A 180 3.83 20.74 3.02
CA LYS A 180 3.31 19.41 3.37
C LYS A 180 4.35 18.65 4.16
N MET A 181 3.92 17.87 5.15
CA MET A 181 4.76 17.18 6.11
C MET A 181 4.58 15.68 6.03
N TRP A 182 5.64 14.93 6.28
CA TRP A 182 5.67 13.45 6.31
C TRP A 182 5.33 12.81 4.96
N ILE A 183 5.83 13.37 3.87
CA ILE A 183 5.48 12.93 2.53
C ILE A 183 6.47 11.87 2.05
N SER A 184 5.97 10.64 1.93
CA SER A 184 6.74 9.53 1.36
C SER A 184 7.12 9.82 -0.09
N ASN A 185 8.33 9.46 -0.46
CA ASN A 185 8.96 9.67 -1.75
C ASN A 185 9.29 11.13 -2.12
N ALA A 186 8.81 12.17 -1.40
CA ALA A 186 8.97 13.56 -1.81
C ALA A 186 10.43 13.95 -2.18
N PRO A 187 11.48 13.56 -1.44
CA PRO A 187 12.86 13.91 -1.78
C PRO A 187 13.37 13.36 -3.12
N ILE A 188 12.74 12.29 -3.64
CA ILE A 188 13.13 11.63 -4.88
C ILE A 188 12.06 11.72 -5.96
N ALA A 189 10.92 12.39 -5.68
CA ALA A 189 9.78 12.46 -6.58
C ALA A 189 10.06 13.33 -7.81
N ASP A 190 9.53 12.91 -8.96
CA ASP A 190 9.47 13.67 -10.20
C ASP A 190 8.09 14.32 -10.37
N VAL A 191 7.04 13.69 -9.81
CA VAL A 191 5.63 14.12 -9.89
C VAL A 191 5.05 14.27 -8.49
N PHE A 192 4.43 15.41 -8.23
CA PHE A 192 3.85 15.76 -6.94
C PHE A 192 2.35 15.99 -7.08
N VAL A 193 1.52 15.13 -6.52
CA VAL A 193 0.08 15.37 -6.40
C VAL A 193 -0.18 16.13 -5.10
N VAL A 194 -0.49 17.42 -5.20
CA VAL A 194 -0.63 18.32 -4.05
C VAL A 194 -2.07 18.79 -3.91
N TRP A 195 -2.61 18.71 -2.69
CA TRP A 195 -3.94 19.20 -2.35
C TRP A 195 -3.84 20.56 -1.66
N ALA A 196 -4.59 21.53 -2.17
CA ALA A 196 -4.58 22.90 -1.69
C ALA A 196 -6.00 23.51 -1.70
N LYS A 197 -6.26 24.49 -0.83
CA LYS A 197 -7.46 25.31 -0.89
C LYS A 197 -7.33 26.30 -2.05
N SER A 198 -8.31 26.30 -2.95
CA SER A 198 -8.30 27.18 -4.13
C SER A 198 -9.26 28.35 -3.94
N ASP A 199 -8.77 29.58 -4.13
CA ASP A 199 -9.58 30.81 -4.06
C ASP A 199 -10.57 30.92 -5.23
N ALA A 200 -10.17 30.47 -6.42
CA ALA A 200 -11.05 30.38 -7.59
C ALA A 200 -12.23 29.41 -7.44
N HIS A 201 -12.23 28.62 -6.37
CA HIS A 201 -13.25 27.60 -6.11
C HIS A 201 -13.82 27.77 -4.68
N ASP A 202 -14.00 29.01 -4.22
CA ASP A 202 -14.58 29.32 -2.92
C ASP A 202 -13.88 28.65 -1.72
N GLY A 203 -12.57 28.47 -1.83
CA GLY A 203 -11.77 27.78 -0.81
C GLY A 203 -11.90 26.27 -0.80
N ALA A 204 -12.56 25.66 -1.78
CA ALA A 204 -12.63 24.21 -1.91
C ALA A 204 -11.25 23.62 -2.11
N ILE A 205 -11.03 22.41 -1.55
CA ILE A 205 -9.79 21.66 -1.73
C ILE A 205 -9.75 21.10 -3.15
N ARG A 206 -8.67 21.39 -3.87
CA ARG A 206 -8.41 20.93 -5.24
C ARG A 206 -7.05 20.23 -5.29
N GLY A 207 -6.92 19.28 -6.21
CA GLY A 207 -5.66 18.58 -6.49
C GLY A 207 -4.92 19.26 -7.64
N PHE A 208 -3.60 19.33 -7.51
CA PHE A 208 -2.70 19.90 -8.52
C PHE A 208 -1.55 18.91 -8.77
N ILE A 209 -1.12 18.79 -10.02
CA ILE A 209 0.07 18.03 -10.41
C ILE A 209 1.21 19.02 -10.61
N LEU A 210 2.26 18.88 -9.81
CA LEU A 210 3.49 19.65 -9.94
C LEU A 210 4.63 18.72 -10.37
N GLU A 211 5.66 19.31 -10.99
CA GLU A 211 6.83 18.58 -11.48
C GLU A 211 8.10 19.05 -10.78
N LYS A 212 9.03 18.14 -10.62
CA LYS A 212 10.37 18.42 -10.10
C LYS A 212 11.05 19.55 -10.91
N GLY A 213 11.71 20.44 -10.19
CA GLY A 213 12.43 21.55 -10.81
C GLY A 213 11.59 22.81 -11.05
N MET A 214 10.29 22.80 -10.73
CA MET A 214 9.50 24.05 -10.73
C MET A 214 10.08 25.05 -9.72
N ALA A 215 10.17 26.33 -10.11
CA ALA A 215 10.68 27.37 -9.24
C ALA A 215 9.85 27.48 -7.97
N GLY A 216 10.50 27.56 -6.81
CA GLY A 216 9.83 27.61 -5.50
C GLY A 216 9.39 26.26 -4.93
N LEU A 217 9.50 25.15 -5.67
CA LEU A 217 9.22 23.80 -5.18
C LEU A 217 10.51 23.16 -4.64
N THR A 218 10.51 22.79 -3.36
CA THR A 218 11.58 21.99 -2.75
C THR A 218 11.01 20.85 -1.92
N ALA A 219 11.80 19.77 -1.77
CA ALA A 219 11.38 18.59 -1.02
C ALA A 219 12.50 18.06 -0.11
N PRO A 220 12.82 18.78 1.00
CA PRO A 220 13.86 18.36 1.93
C PRO A 220 13.53 17.04 2.61
N LYS A 221 14.56 16.19 2.79
CA LYS A 221 14.44 14.89 3.46
C LYS A 221 14.25 15.06 4.96
N ILE A 222 13.42 14.22 5.56
CA ILE A 222 13.30 14.06 7.01
C ILE A 222 14.14 12.85 7.42
N ASP A 223 15.16 13.09 8.24
CA ASP A 223 16.04 12.07 8.78
C ASP A 223 15.65 11.65 10.21
N GLY A 224 16.28 10.59 10.73
CA GLY A 224 16.13 10.16 12.12
C GLY A 224 14.83 9.42 12.42
N LYS A 225 14.11 8.92 11.43
CA LYS A 225 12.89 8.11 11.66
C LYS A 225 13.21 6.84 12.45
N LEU A 226 12.30 6.45 13.35
CA LEU A 226 12.41 5.23 14.15
C LEU A 226 11.96 3.98 13.39
N SER A 227 11.04 4.13 12.42
CA SER A 227 10.48 3.05 11.61
C SER A 227 10.37 3.46 10.14
N LEU A 228 10.02 2.52 9.26
CA LEU A 228 9.94 2.72 7.80
C LEU A 228 11.22 3.37 7.25
N ARG A 229 12.36 2.91 7.74
CA ARG A 229 13.66 3.53 7.45
C ARG A 229 14.13 3.29 6.01
N ALA A 230 13.69 2.19 5.39
CA ALA A 230 13.92 1.90 3.98
C ALA A 230 12.90 2.59 3.04
N SER A 231 12.19 3.61 3.53
CA SER A 231 11.31 4.48 2.75
C SER A 231 11.72 5.92 2.98
N VAL A 232 12.08 6.65 1.92
CA VAL A 232 12.41 8.06 2.04
C VAL A 232 11.16 8.89 2.30
N THR A 233 11.28 9.84 3.24
CA THR A 233 10.19 10.73 3.64
C THR A 233 10.70 12.15 3.69
N GLY A 234 9.92 13.12 3.26
CA GLY A 234 10.31 14.52 3.26
C GLY A 234 9.14 15.46 3.55
N GLU A 235 9.45 16.72 3.45
CA GLU A 235 8.47 17.81 3.32
C GLU A 235 8.27 18.13 1.85
N ILE A 236 7.19 18.84 1.52
CA ILE A 236 7.04 19.60 0.28
C ILE A 236 6.89 21.06 0.69
N VAL A 237 7.80 21.90 0.23
CA VAL A 237 7.74 23.35 0.47
C VAL A 237 7.38 24.04 -0.83
N LEU A 238 6.35 24.88 -0.79
CA LEU A 238 5.80 25.62 -1.91
C LEU A 238 5.95 27.12 -1.61
N ASP A 239 6.96 27.72 -2.22
CA ASP A 239 7.19 29.17 -2.15
C ASP A 239 6.76 29.84 -3.46
N ASN A 240 5.49 30.21 -3.55
CA ASN A 240 4.90 30.85 -4.71
C ASN A 240 5.13 30.07 -6.03
N VAL A 241 4.94 28.75 -6.00
CA VAL A 241 5.09 27.87 -7.18
C VAL A 241 3.99 28.21 -8.19
N GLU A 242 4.40 28.70 -9.35
CA GLU A 242 3.47 28.98 -10.46
C GLU A 242 3.27 27.73 -11.31
N VAL A 243 2.02 27.42 -11.61
CA VAL A 243 1.60 26.32 -12.46
C VAL A 243 0.54 26.81 -13.45
N SER A 244 0.54 26.21 -14.65
CA SER A 244 -0.48 26.47 -15.66
C SER A 244 -1.85 25.89 -15.25
N GLU A 245 -2.91 26.24 -15.96
CA GLU A 245 -4.28 25.80 -15.71
C GLU A 245 -4.41 24.27 -15.75
N ASP A 246 -3.67 23.62 -16.65
CA ASP A 246 -3.64 22.19 -16.85
C ASP A 246 -2.96 21.40 -15.73
N ALA A 247 -2.38 22.05 -14.72
CA ALA A 247 -1.91 21.38 -13.51
C ALA A 247 -3.07 20.96 -12.57
N LEU A 248 -4.23 21.58 -12.69
CA LEU A 248 -5.41 21.26 -11.88
C LEU A 248 -5.97 19.90 -12.29
N LEU A 249 -6.31 19.04 -11.31
CA LEU A 249 -7.13 17.85 -11.53
C LEU A 249 -8.60 18.28 -11.72
N PRO A 250 -9.15 18.24 -12.97
CA PRO A 250 -10.41 18.88 -13.27
C PRO A 250 -11.63 18.18 -12.68
N ASN A 251 -11.57 16.85 -12.52
CA ASN A 251 -12.73 16.01 -12.26
C ASN A 251 -12.98 15.73 -10.77
N VAL A 252 -12.46 16.58 -9.87
CA VAL A 252 -12.66 16.39 -8.44
C VAL A 252 -12.65 17.71 -7.68
N SER A 253 -13.45 17.78 -6.62
CA SER A 253 -13.49 18.90 -5.68
C SER A 253 -13.78 18.43 -4.25
N GLY A 254 -13.19 19.11 -3.26
CA GLY A 254 -13.35 18.81 -1.84
C GLY A 254 -12.58 17.57 -1.39
N LEU A 255 -12.85 17.13 -0.17
CA LEU A 255 -12.18 15.98 0.46
C LEU A 255 -12.48 14.63 -0.20
N LYS A 256 -13.47 14.54 -1.09
CA LYS A 256 -13.72 13.31 -1.86
C LYS A 256 -12.47 12.81 -2.60
N GLY A 257 -11.69 13.76 -3.14
CA GLY A 257 -10.48 13.45 -3.89
C GLY A 257 -9.45 12.72 -3.05
N PRO A 258 -8.85 13.35 -2.05
CA PRO A 258 -7.83 12.72 -1.23
C PRO A 258 -8.36 11.50 -0.48
N PHE A 259 -9.61 11.47 -0.02
CA PHE A 259 -10.17 10.32 0.69
C PHE A 259 -10.41 9.13 -0.23
N GLY A 260 -10.77 9.34 -1.49
CA GLY A 260 -10.82 8.27 -2.49
C GLY A 260 -9.48 7.59 -2.69
N CYS A 261 -8.39 8.36 -2.70
CA CYS A 261 -7.02 7.86 -2.77
C CYS A 261 -6.64 7.09 -1.49
N LEU A 262 -6.92 7.68 -0.32
CA LEU A 262 -6.60 7.08 0.98
C LEU A 262 -7.32 5.75 1.21
N ASN A 263 -8.55 5.57 0.75
CA ASN A 263 -9.26 4.31 0.89
C ASN A 263 -8.51 3.16 0.19
N ARG A 264 -7.96 3.41 -0.99
CA ARG A 264 -7.17 2.42 -1.74
C ARG A 264 -5.86 2.09 -1.04
N ALA A 265 -5.15 3.11 -0.58
CA ALA A 265 -3.92 2.92 0.20
C ALA A 265 -4.18 2.14 1.49
N ARG A 266 -5.26 2.44 2.21
CA ARG A 266 -5.66 1.75 3.45
C ARG A 266 -6.05 0.30 3.21
N TYR A 267 -6.67 0.00 2.07
CA TYR A 267 -6.94 -1.36 1.65
C TYR A 267 -5.64 -2.14 1.42
N GLY A 268 -4.69 -1.61 0.65
CA GLY A 268 -3.38 -2.25 0.43
C GLY A 268 -2.61 -2.47 1.73
N ILE A 269 -2.67 -1.52 2.69
CA ILE A 269 -2.08 -1.69 4.02
C ILE A 269 -2.68 -2.91 4.75
N SER A 270 -4.00 -3.15 4.64
CA SER A 270 -4.64 -4.26 5.35
C SER A 270 -4.14 -5.64 4.91
N TRP A 271 -3.69 -5.76 3.67
CA TRP A 271 -3.04 -6.96 3.14
C TRP A 271 -1.55 -7.02 3.50
N GLY A 272 -0.86 -5.91 3.25
CA GLY A 272 0.58 -5.86 3.40
C GLY A 272 1.05 -6.23 4.80
N VAL A 273 0.42 -5.68 5.83
CA VAL A 273 0.80 -5.95 7.22
C VAL A 273 0.61 -7.42 7.62
N MET A 274 -0.28 -8.17 6.94
CA MET A 274 -0.40 -9.62 7.15
C MET A 274 0.81 -10.35 6.58
N GLY A 275 1.39 -9.89 5.46
CA GLY A 275 2.67 -10.40 4.95
C GLY A 275 3.81 -10.20 5.94
N ALA A 276 3.92 -9.01 6.54
CA ALA A 276 4.89 -8.74 7.60
C ALA A 276 4.66 -9.64 8.84
N ALA A 277 3.41 -9.84 9.24
CA ALA A 277 3.05 -10.74 10.34
C ALA A 277 3.43 -12.20 10.04
N GLU A 278 3.22 -12.66 8.81
CA GLU A 278 3.65 -14.00 8.37
C GLU A 278 5.16 -14.17 8.44
N PHE A 279 5.93 -13.17 8.02
CA PHE A 279 7.39 -13.21 8.15
C PHE A 279 7.81 -13.38 9.62
N CYS A 280 7.24 -12.58 10.52
CA CYS A 280 7.52 -12.66 11.96
C CYS A 280 7.14 -14.03 12.53
N TRP A 281 5.99 -14.57 12.15
CA TRP A 281 5.54 -15.90 12.57
C TRP A 281 6.46 -17.00 12.10
N HIS A 282 6.86 -17.01 10.81
CA HIS A 282 7.77 -18.01 10.24
C HIS A 282 9.15 -17.93 10.90
N ALA A 283 9.69 -16.73 11.11
CA ALA A 283 10.98 -16.53 11.76
C ALA A 283 10.96 -17.02 13.21
N ALA A 284 9.92 -16.66 13.98
CA ALA A 284 9.75 -17.12 15.35
C ALA A 284 9.60 -18.66 15.43
N ARG A 285 8.79 -19.24 14.53
CA ARG A 285 8.60 -20.70 14.46
C ARG A 285 9.92 -21.41 14.17
N GLN A 286 10.66 -20.96 13.16
CA GLN A 286 11.95 -21.60 12.80
C GLN A 286 12.95 -21.48 13.96
N TYR A 287 13.09 -20.29 14.53
CA TYR A 287 13.95 -20.11 15.69
C TYR A 287 13.56 -21.02 16.86
N GLY A 288 12.26 -21.16 17.15
CA GLY A 288 11.77 -22.02 18.21
C GLY A 288 12.02 -23.50 17.98
N LEU A 289 12.12 -23.96 16.73
CA LEU A 289 12.50 -25.32 16.38
C LEU A 289 14.01 -25.55 16.53
N ASP A 290 14.82 -24.56 16.18
CA ASP A 290 16.28 -24.66 16.20
C ASP A 290 16.88 -24.44 17.58
N ARG A 291 16.33 -23.50 18.35
CA ARG A 291 16.81 -23.14 19.68
C ARG A 291 16.43 -24.18 20.72
N LYS A 292 17.44 -24.76 21.37
CA LYS A 292 17.26 -25.76 22.43
C LYS A 292 17.52 -25.15 23.81
N GLN A 293 16.68 -25.51 24.75
CA GLN A 293 16.87 -25.35 26.19
C GLN A 293 16.32 -26.59 26.89
N PHE A 294 16.96 -27.03 27.98
CA PHE A 294 16.63 -28.31 28.65
C PHE A 294 16.64 -29.49 27.68
N ASP A 295 17.65 -29.51 26.80
CA ASP A 295 17.92 -30.52 25.77
C ASP A 295 16.80 -30.76 24.74
N ARG A 296 15.88 -29.81 24.59
CA ARG A 296 14.77 -29.85 23.63
C ARG A 296 14.49 -28.50 23.00
N PRO A 297 13.90 -28.49 21.76
CA PRO A 297 13.47 -27.25 21.14
C PRO A 297 12.50 -26.45 22.03
N ILE A 298 12.64 -25.13 22.10
CA ILE A 298 11.70 -24.29 22.88
C ILE A 298 10.28 -24.33 22.30
N ALA A 299 10.11 -24.65 21.01
CA ALA A 299 8.82 -24.89 20.37
C ALA A 299 8.05 -26.09 20.97
N GLN A 300 8.67 -26.95 21.78
CA GLN A 300 7.99 -28.03 22.49
C GLN A 300 7.29 -27.54 23.77
N THR A 301 7.48 -26.28 24.18
CA THR A 301 6.81 -25.73 25.35
C THR A 301 5.43 -25.18 25.00
N GLN A 302 4.44 -25.45 25.85
CA GLN A 302 3.06 -24.99 25.63
C GLN A 302 2.93 -23.47 25.54
N LEU A 303 3.74 -22.69 26.29
CA LEU A 303 3.75 -21.24 26.23
C LEU A 303 4.19 -20.72 24.86
N PHE A 304 5.15 -21.40 24.23
CA PHE A 304 5.61 -21.06 22.88
C PHE A 304 4.56 -21.45 21.82
N GLN A 305 4.02 -22.67 21.93
CA GLN A 305 2.99 -23.17 21.02
C GLN A 305 1.74 -22.30 21.03
N LYS A 306 1.29 -21.86 22.21
CA LYS A 306 0.15 -20.96 22.35
C LYS A 306 0.38 -19.65 21.56
N LYS A 307 1.54 -19.04 21.70
CA LYS A 307 1.86 -17.80 20.97
C LYS A 307 1.80 -18.02 19.45
N LEU A 308 2.40 -19.10 18.93
CA LEU A 308 2.34 -19.40 17.50
C LEU A 308 0.90 -19.65 17.02
N ALA A 309 0.08 -20.33 17.80
CA ALA A 309 -1.33 -20.57 17.47
C ALA A 309 -2.13 -19.28 17.44
N ASP A 310 -1.97 -18.41 18.46
CA ASP A 310 -2.63 -17.10 18.52
C ASP A 310 -2.24 -16.23 17.30
N MET A 311 -0.94 -16.13 16.98
CA MET A 311 -0.44 -15.37 15.84
C MET A 311 -1.04 -15.88 14.52
N GLN A 312 -1.01 -17.19 14.28
CA GLN A 312 -1.50 -17.80 13.04
C GLN A 312 -3.01 -17.61 12.88
N THR A 313 -3.77 -17.71 13.98
CA THR A 313 -5.21 -17.45 13.96
C THR A 313 -5.50 -16.03 13.46
N GLU A 314 -4.82 -15.02 13.99
CA GLU A 314 -5.04 -13.63 13.59
C GLU A 314 -4.60 -13.35 12.15
N ILE A 315 -3.53 -13.98 11.68
CA ILE A 315 -3.08 -13.88 10.28
C ILE A 315 -4.13 -14.48 9.35
N ALA A 316 -4.59 -15.69 9.63
CA ALA A 316 -5.57 -16.38 8.80
C ALA A 316 -6.90 -15.61 8.70
N LEU A 317 -7.43 -15.14 9.83
CA LEU A 317 -8.65 -14.31 9.88
C LEU A 317 -8.46 -12.97 9.17
N GLY A 318 -7.32 -12.30 9.36
CA GLY A 318 -7.00 -11.04 8.71
C GLY A 318 -6.93 -11.14 7.19
N LEU A 319 -6.32 -12.22 6.66
CA LEU A 319 -6.25 -12.49 5.22
C LEU A 319 -7.63 -12.78 4.63
N GLN A 320 -8.46 -13.60 5.30
CA GLN A 320 -9.83 -13.90 4.85
C GLN A 320 -10.70 -12.65 4.79
N ALA A 321 -10.62 -11.80 5.81
CA ALA A 321 -11.36 -10.54 5.83
C ALA A 321 -10.88 -9.59 4.70
N SER A 322 -9.58 -9.50 4.46
CA SER A 322 -9.01 -8.69 3.39
C SER A 322 -9.42 -9.19 2.00
N LEU A 323 -9.39 -10.51 1.77
CA LEU A 323 -9.85 -11.14 0.53
C LEU A 323 -11.34 -10.82 0.28
N ARG A 324 -12.20 -10.98 1.29
CA ARG A 324 -13.62 -10.67 1.14
C ARG A 324 -13.85 -9.21 0.74
N VAL A 325 -13.16 -8.26 1.39
CA VAL A 325 -13.27 -6.84 1.05
C VAL A 325 -12.71 -6.57 -0.34
N GLY A 326 -11.65 -7.27 -0.77
CA GLY A 326 -11.13 -7.19 -2.13
C GLY A 326 -12.15 -7.59 -3.19
N ARG A 327 -12.81 -8.73 -3.01
CA ARG A 327 -13.89 -9.17 -3.91
C ARG A 327 -15.05 -8.16 -3.97
N LEU A 328 -15.41 -7.55 -2.83
CA LEU A 328 -16.42 -6.49 -2.79
C LEU A 328 -15.97 -5.21 -3.50
N LEU A 329 -14.70 -4.86 -3.42
CA LEU A 329 -14.15 -3.72 -4.16
C LEU A 329 -14.18 -3.97 -5.68
N ASP A 330 -13.85 -5.18 -6.13
CA ASP A 330 -13.93 -5.58 -7.54
C ASP A 330 -15.36 -5.54 -8.09
N GLN A 331 -16.34 -5.74 -7.21
CA GLN A 331 -17.79 -5.66 -7.50
C GLN A 331 -18.37 -4.24 -7.33
N ALA A 332 -17.55 -3.26 -6.88
CA ALA A 332 -17.99 -1.91 -6.50
C ALA A 332 -19.02 -1.88 -5.35
N GLU A 333 -19.00 -2.87 -4.46
CA GLU A 333 -19.92 -3.04 -3.33
C GLU A 333 -19.30 -2.72 -1.96
N ALA A 334 -17.99 -2.41 -1.89
CA ALA A 334 -17.32 -2.14 -0.63
C ALA A 334 -17.57 -0.71 -0.13
N ALA A 335 -18.16 -0.58 1.06
CA ALA A 335 -18.22 0.68 1.77
C ALA A 335 -16.85 1.04 2.41
N PRO A 336 -16.51 2.34 2.55
CA PRO A 336 -15.26 2.79 3.19
C PRO A 336 -15.06 2.27 4.62
N GLU A 337 -16.15 2.03 5.34
CA GLU A 337 -16.16 1.48 6.70
C GLU A 337 -15.61 0.05 6.73
N MET A 338 -15.88 -0.77 5.70
CA MET A 338 -15.32 -2.13 5.59
C MET A 338 -13.80 -2.08 5.48
N ILE A 339 -13.26 -1.14 4.70
CA ILE A 339 -11.82 -0.89 4.60
C ILE A 339 -11.27 -0.43 5.96
N SER A 340 -12.00 0.43 6.67
CA SER A 340 -11.61 0.91 8.00
C SER A 340 -11.53 -0.22 9.01
N LEU A 341 -12.48 -1.15 9.00
CA LEU A 341 -12.50 -2.33 9.88
C LEU A 341 -11.27 -3.21 9.67
N ILE A 342 -11.02 -3.64 8.43
CA ILE A 342 -9.90 -4.55 8.15
C ILE A 342 -8.55 -3.86 8.38
N LYS A 343 -8.40 -2.60 7.94
CA LYS A 343 -7.14 -1.85 8.15
C LYS A 343 -6.84 -1.69 9.64
N ARG A 344 -7.81 -1.26 10.44
CA ARG A 344 -7.64 -1.09 11.89
C ARG A 344 -7.26 -2.40 12.57
N ASN A 345 -8.01 -3.49 12.27
CA ASN A 345 -7.78 -4.80 12.87
C ASN A 345 -6.38 -5.33 12.49
N ASN A 346 -6.10 -5.42 11.19
CA ASN A 346 -4.90 -6.08 10.71
C ASN A 346 -3.62 -5.35 11.12
N CYS A 347 -3.61 -3.99 11.08
CA CYS A 347 -2.45 -3.23 11.58
C CYS A 347 -2.19 -3.47 13.08
N GLY A 348 -3.25 -3.51 13.91
CA GLY A 348 -3.12 -3.80 15.35
C GLY A 348 -2.57 -5.20 15.59
N LYS A 349 -3.14 -6.20 14.91
CA LYS A 349 -2.73 -7.61 15.06
C LYS A 349 -1.31 -7.86 14.55
N ALA A 350 -0.93 -7.27 13.40
CA ALA A 350 0.44 -7.37 12.91
C ALA A 350 1.47 -6.76 13.87
N LEU A 351 1.14 -5.63 14.49
CA LEU A 351 1.99 -5.03 15.51
C LEU A 351 2.14 -5.92 16.74
N ASP A 352 1.04 -6.51 17.22
CA ASP A 352 1.06 -7.43 18.36
C ASP A 352 1.90 -8.68 18.03
N ILE A 353 1.75 -9.24 16.82
CA ILE A 353 2.54 -10.37 16.33
C ILE A 353 4.03 -10.01 16.28
N ALA A 354 4.40 -8.87 15.69
CA ALA A 354 5.78 -8.43 15.62
C ALA A 354 6.43 -8.21 17.00
N ARG A 355 5.65 -7.81 18.01
CA ARG A 355 6.12 -7.67 19.39
C ARG A 355 6.27 -9.00 20.13
N LEU A 356 5.48 -10.02 19.72
CA LEU A 356 5.54 -11.35 20.32
C LEU A 356 6.67 -12.20 19.76
N ALA A 357 6.99 -12.02 18.47
CA ALA A 357 8.05 -12.73 17.77
C ALA A 357 9.45 -12.30 18.25
#